data_cfc0204804a07a426c88832d79715d2b
#
_entry.id   cfc0204804a07a426c88832d79715d2b
#
_cell.length_a   1.000
_cell.length_b   1.000
_cell.length_c   1.000
_cell.angle_alpha   90.00
_cell.angle_beta   90.00
_cell.angle_gamma   90.00
#
_symmetry.space_group_name_H-M   'P 1'
#
loop_
_entity.id
_entity.type
_entity.pdbx_description
1 polymer ?
#
loop_
_entity_poly.entity_id
_entity_poly.type
_entity_poly.pdbx_seq_one_letter_code
_entity_poly.pdbx_strand_id
1 'polypeptide(L)'
;MASARAGSPAAALDMRGAGGGSALQPRGAAMQIDLSRYRVKLAETEAERAGAQRLRYRVFVEEMGAAATAEQRAARREWDAFDPFFDHLILLDEAADIADPLDRVVGVYRLMRDTAAAGGPGFYGAAEYDLAPILASGRCSVELGRSCVAPEHRGGPAMYLLWNGLAEYVLDRGIEILFGVASLPGTDPGPVAEALAFLHHFHLAPPELRVRARPAHFLAMDRLPREAVDPARALRLLPALIKAYLRAGGCVGEGAWVDHGFNTIDVCVVMDTGRMTERYRQYYARGRER
;
A
#
# COMPACT_ATOMS: atom_id res chain seq x y z
N MET A 1 4.01 -45.53 0.42
CA MET A 1 3.63 -45.39 -0.99
C MET A 1 3.12 -43.98 -1.25
N ALA A 2 3.79 -43.30 -2.22
CA ALA A 2 3.35 -42.08 -2.95
C ALA A 2 2.87 -40.86 -2.13
N SER A 3 3.66 -39.84 -1.81
CA SER A 3 4.22 -38.73 -2.62
C SER A 3 3.22 -38.05 -3.54
N ALA A 4 2.74 -36.87 -3.12
CA ALA A 4 2.24 -35.86 -4.03
C ALA A 4 2.78 -34.47 -3.57
N ARG A 5 3.76 -33.97 -4.32
CA ARG A 5 4.27 -32.60 -4.21
C ARG A 5 3.29 -31.68 -4.95
N ALA A 6 2.84 -30.62 -4.30
CA ALA A 6 2.24 -29.47 -4.96
C ALA A 6 3.24 -28.32 -4.94
N GLY A 7 3.77 -27.98 -6.12
CA GLY A 7 4.68 -26.86 -6.32
C GLY A 7 3.89 -25.57 -6.49
N SER A 8 4.34 -24.54 -5.80
CA SER A 8 3.91 -23.14 -5.96
C SER A 8 4.70 -22.51 -7.11
N PRO A 9 4.10 -21.73 -8.02
CA PRO A 9 4.86 -20.93 -8.97
C PRO A 9 5.04 -19.49 -8.45
N ALA A 10 6.22 -19.22 -7.91
CA ALA A 10 6.71 -17.86 -7.75
C ALA A 10 7.15 -17.34 -9.13
N ALA A 11 6.44 -16.39 -9.72
CA ALA A 11 6.87 -15.70 -10.92
C ALA A 11 7.97 -14.68 -10.55
N ALA A 12 9.24 -15.09 -10.72
CA ALA A 12 10.40 -14.21 -10.65
C ALA A 12 10.56 -13.48 -11.99
N LEU A 13 10.60 -12.14 -11.96
CA LEU A 13 11.08 -11.34 -13.09
C LEU A 13 12.61 -11.40 -13.14
N ASP A 14 13.14 -12.09 -14.14
CA ASP A 14 14.58 -12.22 -14.42
C ASP A 14 15.08 -10.97 -15.18
N MET A 15 16.06 -10.29 -14.60
CA MET A 15 16.82 -9.22 -15.23
C MET A 15 18.28 -9.66 -15.35
N ARG A 16 18.64 -10.37 -16.39
CA ARG A 16 20.05 -10.60 -16.74
C ARG A 16 20.42 -9.86 -18.01
N GLY A 17 21.38 -8.95 -17.87
CA GLY A 17 22.09 -8.40 -19.00
C GLY A 17 23.25 -9.31 -19.39
N ALA A 18 23.42 -9.55 -20.67
CA ALA A 18 24.66 -10.04 -21.26
C ALA A 18 24.85 -9.35 -22.61
N GLY A 19 26.01 -8.77 -22.82
CA GLY A 19 26.38 -8.07 -24.02
C GLY A 19 26.63 -9.02 -25.22
N GLY A 20 26.37 -8.50 -26.39
CA GLY A 20 26.67 -9.12 -27.67
C GLY A 20 26.04 -8.31 -28.79
N GLY A 21 26.88 -7.54 -29.52
CA GLY A 21 26.42 -6.69 -30.61
C GLY A 21 25.85 -7.51 -31.78
N SER A 22 24.62 -7.17 -32.13
CA SER A 22 24.05 -7.45 -33.46
C SER A 22 22.98 -6.36 -33.68
N ALA A 23 22.98 -5.79 -34.88
CA ALA A 23 22.07 -4.73 -35.27
C ALA A 23 20.61 -5.16 -35.02
N LEU A 24 19.99 -4.61 -34.00
CA LEU A 24 18.58 -4.83 -33.67
C LEU A 24 17.73 -3.83 -34.46
N GLN A 25 16.97 -4.37 -35.39
CA GLN A 25 15.78 -3.70 -35.92
C GLN A 25 14.87 -3.23 -34.76
N PRO A 26 14.18 -2.08 -34.85
CA PRO A 26 13.29 -1.63 -33.81
C PRO A 26 12.10 -2.58 -33.70
N ARG A 27 12.15 -3.51 -32.77
CA ARG A 27 11.02 -4.32 -32.35
C ARG A 27 10.30 -3.64 -31.20
N GLY A 28 9.04 -3.35 -31.43
CA GLY A 28 8.11 -2.98 -30.38
C GLY A 28 7.68 -1.53 -30.52
N ALA A 29 6.48 -1.32 -31.10
CA ALA A 29 5.72 -0.12 -30.83
C ALA A 29 5.68 0.04 -29.31
N ALA A 30 6.22 1.16 -28.78
CA ALA A 30 6.04 1.54 -27.40
C ALA A 30 4.53 1.45 -27.13
N MET A 31 4.14 0.60 -26.17
CA MET A 31 2.74 0.44 -25.80
C MET A 31 2.28 1.81 -25.33
N GLN A 32 1.53 2.50 -26.18
CA GLN A 32 0.98 3.82 -25.89
C GLN A 32 -0.09 3.59 -24.84
N ILE A 33 0.22 3.88 -23.57
CA ILE A 33 -0.73 3.76 -22.47
C ILE A 33 -1.73 4.89 -22.65
N ASP A 34 -2.95 4.54 -23.00
CA ASP A 34 -4.06 5.49 -23.04
C ASP A 34 -4.49 5.84 -21.61
N LEU A 35 -3.99 6.96 -21.11
CA LEU A 35 -4.34 7.46 -19.78
C LEU A 35 -5.78 8.01 -19.75
N SER A 36 -6.38 8.34 -20.90
CA SER A 36 -7.77 8.80 -20.98
C SER A 36 -8.78 7.71 -20.62
N ARG A 37 -8.35 6.45 -20.68
CA ARG A 37 -9.12 5.29 -20.22
C ARG A 37 -9.43 5.34 -18.71
N TYR A 38 -8.60 6.03 -17.93
CA TYR A 38 -8.67 5.98 -16.48
C TYR A 38 -9.05 7.33 -15.89
N ARG A 39 -9.91 7.29 -14.86
CA ARG A 39 -10.21 8.45 -14.03
C ARG A 39 -9.97 8.17 -12.56
N VAL A 40 -9.18 9.04 -11.91
CA VAL A 40 -9.00 9.04 -10.45
C VAL A 40 -9.94 10.07 -9.84
N LYS A 41 -10.64 9.70 -8.77
CA LYS A 41 -11.51 10.60 -8.01
C LYS A 41 -11.77 10.06 -6.60
N LEU A 42 -12.36 10.87 -5.74
CA LEU A 42 -12.98 10.37 -4.51
C LEU A 42 -14.35 9.75 -4.85
N ALA A 43 -14.69 8.64 -4.19
CA ALA A 43 -16.01 8.04 -4.31
C ALA A 43 -17.07 8.94 -3.67
N GLU A 44 -18.04 9.38 -4.45
CA GLU A 44 -19.11 10.29 -4.04
C GLU A 44 -20.43 9.55 -3.86
N THR A 45 -20.64 8.49 -4.64
CA THR A 45 -21.89 7.72 -4.65
C THR A 45 -21.75 6.41 -3.87
N GLU A 46 -22.88 5.86 -3.42
CA GLU A 46 -22.91 4.54 -2.80
C GLU A 46 -22.44 3.44 -3.76
N ALA A 47 -22.78 3.56 -5.04
CA ALA A 47 -22.31 2.61 -6.07
C ALA A 47 -20.78 2.61 -6.19
N GLU A 48 -20.14 3.77 -6.17
CA GLU A 48 -18.68 3.88 -6.21
C GLU A 48 -18.03 3.30 -4.95
N ARG A 49 -18.59 3.56 -3.77
CA ARG A 49 -18.13 2.93 -2.52
C ARG A 49 -18.31 1.42 -2.56
N ALA A 50 -19.46 0.94 -3.05
CA ALA A 50 -19.71 -0.49 -3.22
C ALA A 50 -18.73 -1.15 -4.21
N GLY A 51 -18.36 -0.45 -5.28
CA GLY A 51 -17.33 -0.88 -6.23
C GLY A 51 -15.95 -1.00 -5.57
N ALA A 52 -15.56 0.01 -4.77
CA ALA A 52 -14.32 -0.04 -3.98
C ALA A 52 -14.31 -1.23 -3.00
N GLN A 53 -15.42 -1.49 -2.31
CA GLN A 53 -15.58 -2.63 -1.40
C GLN A 53 -15.53 -3.97 -2.13
N ARG A 54 -16.08 -4.05 -3.36
CA ARG A 54 -16.01 -5.23 -4.22
C ARG A 54 -14.58 -5.51 -4.65
N LEU A 55 -13.84 -4.50 -5.10
CA LEU A 55 -12.43 -4.66 -5.46
C LEU A 55 -11.61 -5.14 -4.26
N ARG A 56 -11.82 -4.54 -3.08
CA ARG A 56 -11.16 -4.96 -1.85
C ARG A 56 -11.45 -6.43 -1.50
N TYR A 57 -12.71 -6.87 -1.68
CA TYR A 57 -13.07 -8.27 -1.46
C TYR A 57 -12.33 -9.21 -2.42
N ARG A 58 -12.30 -8.89 -3.70
CA ARG A 58 -11.56 -9.67 -4.71
C ARG A 58 -10.08 -9.81 -4.34
N VAL A 59 -9.45 -8.71 -3.91
CA VAL A 59 -8.01 -8.71 -3.63
C VAL A 59 -7.70 -9.28 -2.24
N PHE A 60 -8.34 -8.78 -1.19
CA PHE A 60 -7.96 -9.18 0.16
C PHE A 60 -8.54 -10.52 0.57
N VAL A 61 -9.80 -10.82 0.20
CA VAL A 61 -10.46 -12.07 0.62
C VAL A 61 -10.22 -13.20 -0.38
N GLU A 62 -10.53 -12.98 -1.66
CA GLU A 62 -10.45 -14.07 -2.65
C GLU A 62 -9.00 -14.39 -3.07
N GLU A 63 -8.15 -13.37 -3.24
CA GLU A 63 -6.76 -13.58 -3.66
C GLU A 63 -5.80 -13.80 -2.48
N MET A 64 -5.90 -12.97 -1.42
CA MET A 64 -4.95 -13.01 -0.30
C MET A 64 -5.41 -13.87 0.88
N GLY A 65 -6.70 -14.29 0.91
CA GLY A 65 -7.22 -15.19 1.92
C GLY A 65 -7.56 -14.52 3.27
N ALA A 66 -7.81 -13.21 3.28
CA ALA A 66 -8.27 -12.52 4.48
C ALA A 66 -9.61 -13.07 4.97
N ALA A 67 -9.82 -13.05 6.28
CA ALA A 67 -11.07 -13.46 6.89
C ALA A 67 -12.22 -12.54 6.44
N ALA A 68 -13.39 -13.12 6.18
CA ALA A 68 -14.60 -12.40 5.83
C ALA A 68 -15.79 -12.93 6.62
N THR A 69 -16.75 -12.07 6.93
CA THR A 69 -18.02 -12.47 7.55
C THR A 69 -18.93 -13.19 6.53
N ALA A 70 -19.97 -13.86 7.00
CA ALA A 70 -20.97 -14.47 6.12
C ALA A 70 -21.65 -13.42 5.22
N GLU A 71 -21.91 -12.23 5.76
CA GLU A 71 -22.53 -11.12 5.04
C GLU A 71 -21.59 -10.58 3.95
N GLN A 72 -20.32 -10.38 4.25
CA GLN A 72 -19.31 -9.95 3.29
C GLN A 72 -19.16 -10.96 2.15
N ARG A 73 -19.16 -12.26 2.48
CA ARG A 73 -19.13 -13.32 1.45
C ARG A 73 -20.37 -13.32 0.56
N ALA A 74 -21.56 -13.17 1.15
CA ALA A 74 -22.81 -13.12 0.39
C ALA A 74 -22.88 -11.90 -0.54
N ALA A 75 -22.43 -10.74 -0.05
CA ALA A 75 -22.40 -9.51 -0.82
C ALA A 75 -21.20 -9.42 -1.78
N ARG A 76 -20.16 -10.26 -1.60
CA ARG A 76 -18.85 -10.16 -2.26
C ARG A 76 -18.25 -8.75 -2.15
N ARG A 77 -18.32 -8.17 -0.95
CA ARG A 77 -17.77 -6.87 -0.63
C ARG A 77 -17.03 -6.94 0.71
N GLU A 78 -15.90 -6.22 0.85
CA GLU A 78 -15.16 -6.05 2.10
C GLU A 78 -15.44 -4.67 2.65
N TRP A 79 -15.92 -4.59 3.89
CA TRP A 79 -16.15 -3.34 4.63
C TRP A 79 -15.91 -3.55 6.11
N ASP A 80 -15.68 -2.48 6.81
CA ASP A 80 -15.59 -2.44 8.28
C ASP A 80 -16.32 -1.20 8.84
N ALA A 81 -16.38 -1.11 10.16
CA ALA A 81 -17.04 0.00 10.86
C ALA A 81 -16.37 1.37 10.62
N PHE A 82 -15.15 1.37 10.08
CA PHE A 82 -14.41 2.59 9.78
C PHE A 82 -14.72 3.14 8.37
N ASP A 83 -15.27 2.35 7.47
CA ASP A 83 -15.54 2.78 6.08
C ASP A 83 -16.27 4.13 5.97
N PRO A 84 -17.27 4.46 6.84
CA PRO A 84 -17.97 5.75 6.77
C PRO A 84 -17.09 6.97 7.09
N PHE A 85 -15.94 6.77 7.74
CA PHE A 85 -15.01 7.83 8.15
C PHE A 85 -13.84 8.02 7.19
N PHE A 86 -13.70 7.11 6.21
CA PHE A 86 -12.68 7.19 5.18
C PHE A 86 -13.19 7.85 3.91
N ASP A 87 -12.41 8.75 3.35
CA ASP A 87 -12.51 9.08 1.94
C ASP A 87 -11.97 7.89 1.12
N HIS A 88 -12.69 7.46 0.10
CA HIS A 88 -12.26 6.40 -0.80
C HIS A 88 -11.74 7.02 -2.10
N LEU A 89 -10.42 7.06 -2.26
CA LEU A 89 -9.79 7.42 -3.53
C LEU A 89 -9.87 6.21 -4.45
N ILE A 90 -10.55 6.35 -5.59
CA ILE A 90 -10.80 5.27 -6.54
C ILE A 90 -10.20 5.58 -7.91
N LEU A 91 -9.76 4.52 -8.58
CA LEU A 91 -9.40 4.53 -10.00
C LEU A 91 -10.49 3.80 -10.77
N LEU A 92 -11.14 4.51 -11.69
CA LEU A 92 -12.15 3.97 -12.59
C LEU A 92 -11.53 3.62 -13.93
N ASP A 93 -11.90 2.46 -14.50
CA ASP A 93 -11.71 2.14 -15.91
C ASP A 93 -12.95 2.57 -16.67
N GLU A 94 -12.85 3.63 -17.46
CA GLU A 94 -13.98 4.20 -18.22
C GLU A 94 -14.12 3.62 -19.62
N ALA A 95 -13.09 2.95 -20.12
CA ALA A 95 -13.11 2.37 -21.47
C ALA A 95 -13.71 0.97 -21.52
N ALA A 96 -13.88 0.33 -20.35
CA ALA A 96 -14.34 -1.04 -20.32
C ALA A 96 -15.85 -1.14 -20.56
N ASP A 97 -16.24 -1.98 -21.49
CA ASP A 97 -17.60 -2.50 -21.61
C ASP A 97 -17.82 -3.55 -20.51
N ILE A 98 -18.05 -3.04 -19.27
CA ILE A 98 -18.17 -3.85 -18.06
C ILE A 98 -19.65 -4.08 -17.79
N ALA A 99 -20.03 -5.35 -17.69
CA ALA A 99 -21.42 -5.77 -17.45
C ALA A 99 -21.98 -5.27 -16.11
N ASP A 100 -21.15 -5.22 -15.07
CA ASP A 100 -21.53 -4.68 -13.75
C ASP A 100 -20.76 -3.36 -13.48
N PRO A 101 -21.47 -2.22 -13.32
CA PRO A 101 -20.82 -0.93 -13.06
C PRO A 101 -19.92 -0.90 -11.84
N LEU A 102 -20.13 -1.79 -10.85
CA LEU A 102 -19.29 -1.88 -9.65
C LEU A 102 -17.87 -2.37 -9.98
N ASP A 103 -17.70 -3.15 -11.05
CA ASP A 103 -16.40 -3.68 -11.48
C ASP A 103 -15.56 -2.64 -12.24
N ARG A 104 -16.09 -1.43 -12.49
CA ARG A 104 -15.31 -0.29 -13.03
C ARG A 104 -14.27 0.23 -12.06
N VAL A 105 -14.42 0.00 -10.76
CA VAL A 105 -13.40 0.37 -9.78
C VAL A 105 -12.25 -0.63 -9.84
N VAL A 106 -11.13 -0.22 -10.40
CA VAL A 106 -9.95 -1.06 -10.64
C VAL A 106 -8.77 -0.73 -9.72
N GLY A 107 -8.90 0.31 -8.90
CA GLY A 107 -7.93 0.67 -7.88
C GLY A 107 -8.59 1.45 -6.75
N VAL A 108 -8.06 1.29 -5.53
CA VAL A 108 -8.59 1.98 -4.34
C VAL A 108 -7.49 2.28 -3.32
N TYR A 109 -7.66 3.42 -2.62
CA TYR A 109 -7.04 3.77 -1.34
C TYR A 109 -8.13 4.26 -0.39
N ARG A 110 -8.06 3.89 0.89
CA ARG A 110 -8.83 4.55 1.96
C ARG A 110 -7.95 5.62 2.61
N LEU A 111 -8.52 6.80 2.85
CA LEU A 111 -7.84 7.97 3.38
C LEU A 111 -8.64 8.51 4.57
N MET A 112 -8.13 8.40 5.79
CA MET A 112 -8.78 8.97 6.98
C MET A 112 -7.97 10.15 7.49
N ARG A 113 -8.54 11.35 7.45
CA ARG A 113 -7.92 12.54 8.04
C ARG A 113 -8.04 12.54 9.56
N ASP A 114 -7.13 13.24 10.22
CA ASP A 114 -7.14 13.48 11.65
C ASP A 114 -8.47 14.05 12.15
N THR A 115 -9.07 14.98 11.39
CA THR A 115 -10.38 15.57 11.71
C THR A 115 -11.50 14.54 11.69
N ALA A 116 -11.48 13.58 10.75
CA ALA A 116 -12.46 12.51 10.70
C ALA A 116 -12.22 11.49 11.82
N ALA A 117 -10.97 11.15 12.12
CA ALA A 117 -10.62 10.29 13.24
C ALA A 117 -11.04 10.90 14.59
N ALA A 118 -10.80 12.20 14.80
CA ALA A 118 -11.18 12.91 16.04
C ALA A 118 -12.70 13.00 16.23
N GLY A 119 -13.47 13.10 15.14
CA GLY A 119 -14.95 13.13 15.18
C GLY A 119 -15.59 11.73 15.14
N GLY A 120 -14.81 10.67 15.11
CA GLY A 120 -15.24 9.29 14.90
C GLY A 120 -14.56 8.28 15.83
N PRO A 121 -14.29 7.07 15.32
CA PRO A 121 -13.75 5.96 16.12
C PRO A 121 -12.24 6.06 16.41
N GLY A 122 -11.59 7.15 16.02
CA GLY A 122 -10.12 7.23 15.98
C GLY A 122 -9.54 6.65 14.67
N PHE A 123 -8.23 6.59 14.57
CA PHE A 123 -7.54 5.97 13.45
C PHE A 123 -7.64 4.44 13.52
N TYR A 124 -7.76 3.80 12.37
CA TYR A 124 -7.82 2.34 12.26
C TYR A 124 -6.56 1.68 12.81
N GLY A 125 -5.39 2.18 12.43
CA GLY A 125 -4.09 1.65 12.87
C GLY A 125 -3.81 1.83 14.35
N ALA A 126 -4.64 2.57 15.10
CA ALA A 126 -4.51 2.69 16.54
C ALA A 126 -4.76 1.35 17.28
N ALA A 127 -5.41 0.38 16.64
CA ALA A 127 -5.53 -0.98 17.16
C ALA A 127 -4.19 -1.73 17.17
N GLU A 128 -3.31 -1.42 16.23
CA GLU A 128 -2.04 -2.11 16.01
C GLU A 128 -0.84 -1.32 16.53
N TYR A 129 -0.91 0.00 16.46
CA TYR A 129 0.20 0.91 16.79
C TYR A 129 -0.21 1.96 17.82
N ASP A 130 0.72 2.31 18.70
CA ASP A 130 0.62 3.53 19.49
C ASP A 130 0.95 4.73 18.58
N LEU A 131 -0.08 5.49 18.23
CA LEU A 131 -0.01 6.65 17.36
C LEU A 131 0.26 7.97 18.11
N ALA A 132 0.51 7.92 19.42
CA ALA A 132 0.75 9.10 20.24
C ALA A 132 1.79 10.06 19.66
N PRO A 133 2.94 9.62 19.08
CA PRO A 133 3.90 10.54 18.47
C PRO A 133 3.32 11.36 17.32
N ILE A 134 2.49 10.75 16.45
CA ILE A 134 1.82 11.46 15.35
C ILE A 134 0.80 12.44 15.89
N LEU A 135 -0.06 11.99 16.80
CA LEU A 135 -1.11 12.83 17.40
C LEU A 135 -0.54 14.03 18.18
N ALA A 136 0.55 13.81 18.95
CA ALA A 136 1.21 14.86 19.71
C ALA A 136 1.94 15.89 18.84
N SER A 137 2.23 15.57 17.58
CA SER A 137 2.86 16.53 16.66
C SER A 137 1.97 17.74 16.35
N GLY A 138 0.64 17.61 16.50
CA GLY A 138 -0.34 18.64 16.15
C GLY A 138 -0.41 18.96 14.66
N ARG A 139 0.24 18.17 13.82
CA ARG A 139 0.33 18.36 12.35
C ARG A 139 -0.85 17.67 11.64
N CYS A 140 -1.32 18.27 10.55
CA CYS A 140 -2.35 17.66 9.71
C CYS A 140 -1.91 16.29 9.22
N SER A 141 -2.66 15.24 9.54
CA SER A 141 -2.28 13.89 9.21
C SER A 141 -3.39 13.12 8.51
N VAL A 142 -2.98 12.12 7.73
CA VAL A 142 -3.88 11.18 7.04
C VAL A 142 -3.40 9.76 7.20
N GLU A 143 -4.30 8.88 7.61
CA GLU A 143 -4.07 7.45 7.59
C GLU A 143 -4.43 6.87 6.22
N LEU A 144 -3.51 6.08 5.67
CA LEU A 144 -3.66 5.36 4.42
C LEU A 144 -3.97 3.89 4.71
N GLY A 145 -5.00 3.35 4.07
CA GLY A 145 -5.37 1.95 4.25
C GLY A 145 -5.96 1.31 2.99
N ARG A 146 -6.08 0.00 3.02
CA ARG A 146 -6.74 -0.82 1.99
C ARG A 146 -6.33 -0.51 0.56
N SER A 147 -5.04 -0.18 0.35
CA SER A 147 -4.49 0.06 -0.99
C SER A 147 -4.48 -1.22 -1.81
N CYS A 148 -5.21 -1.23 -2.91
CA CYS A 148 -5.14 -2.35 -3.84
C CYS A 148 -5.49 -1.93 -5.29
N VAL A 149 -5.02 -2.76 -6.23
CA VAL A 149 -5.29 -2.65 -7.67
C VAL A 149 -5.74 -4.00 -8.17
N ALA A 150 -6.75 -4.03 -9.02
CA ALA A 150 -7.24 -5.23 -9.67
C ALA A 150 -6.10 -5.96 -10.39
N PRO A 151 -6.00 -7.31 -10.29
CA PRO A 151 -4.89 -8.08 -10.84
C PRO A 151 -4.58 -7.77 -12.29
N GLU A 152 -5.60 -7.62 -13.13
CA GLU A 152 -5.52 -7.32 -14.56
C GLU A 152 -4.98 -5.91 -14.90
N HIS A 153 -4.94 -5.02 -13.90
CA HIS A 153 -4.42 -3.64 -14.04
C HIS A 153 -3.05 -3.44 -13.36
N ARG A 154 -2.47 -4.49 -12.78
CA ARG A 154 -1.14 -4.45 -12.17
C ARG A 154 -0.05 -4.41 -13.24
N GLY A 155 1.09 -3.82 -12.90
CA GLY A 155 2.20 -3.65 -13.86
C GLY A 155 1.97 -2.56 -14.91
N GLY A 156 0.79 -1.95 -14.94
CA GLY A 156 0.42 -0.80 -15.76
C GLY A 156 0.43 0.53 -14.99
N PRO A 157 -0.28 1.55 -15.49
CA PRO A 157 -0.27 2.90 -14.91
C PRO A 157 -1.13 3.05 -13.65
N ALA A 158 -1.93 2.05 -13.28
CA ALA A 158 -2.96 2.16 -12.26
C ALA A 158 -2.44 2.69 -10.91
N MET A 159 -1.35 2.11 -10.41
CA MET A 159 -0.74 2.54 -9.15
C MET A 159 -0.15 3.96 -9.27
N TYR A 160 0.43 4.30 -10.41
CA TYR A 160 0.93 5.65 -10.70
C TYR A 160 -0.20 6.69 -10.66
N LEU A 161 -1.34 6.37 -11.27
CA LEU A 161 -2.50 7.27 -11.29
C LEU A 161 -3.10 7.44 -9.89
N LEU A 162 -3.23 6.36 -9.11
CA LEU A 162 -3.67 6.44 -7.72
C LEU A 162 -2.73 7.30 -6.87
N TRP A 163 -1.42 7.20 -7.09
CA TRP A 163 -0.45 8.03 -6.37
C TRP A 163 -0.51 9.50 -6.75
N ASN A 164 -0.83 9.82 -8.02
CA ASN A 164 -1.09 11.19 -8.43
C ASN A 164 -2.34 11.76 -7.72
N GLY A 165 -3.44 11.01 -7.71
CA GLY A 165 -4.65 11.42 -6.99
C GLY A 165 -4.42 11.55 -5.48
N LEU A 166 -3.60 10.66 -4.88
CA LEU A 166 -3.20 10.79 -3.48
C LEU A 166 -2.39 12.08 -3.24
N ALA A 167 -1.48 12.41 -4.16
CA ALA A 167 -0.70 13.63 -4.06
C ALA A 167 -1.56 14.90 -4.15
N GLU A 168 -2.51 14.94 -5.08
CA GLU A 168 -3.49 16.03 -5.17
C GLU A 168 -4.29 16.14 -3.87
N TYR A 169 -4.80 15.02 -3.36
CA TYR A 169 -5.51 14.97 -2.08
C TYR A 169 -4.70 15.56 -0.93
N VAL A 170 -3.42 15.20 -0.83
CA VAL A 170 -2.49 15.67 0.21
C VAL A 170 -2.24 17.17 0.10
N LEU A 171 -1.96 17.66 -1.13
CA LEU A 171 -1.68 19.06 -1.38
C LEU A 171 -2.90 19.96 -1.14
N ASP A 172 -4.07 19.55 -1.62
CA ASP A 172 -5.30 20.34 -1.48
C ASP A 172 -5.77 20.50 -0.04
N ARG A 173 -5.41 19.54 0.81
CA ARG A 173 -5.80 19.52 2.22
C ARG A 173 -4.69 19.92 3.19
N GLY A 174 -3.51 20.27 2.67
CA GLY A 174 -2.37 20.66 3.48
C GLY A 174 -1.88 19.54 4.42
N ILE A 175 -1.99 18.28 3.99
CA ILE A 175 -1.55 17.13 4.79
C ILE A 175 -0.02 17.17 4.92
N GLU A 176 0.46 17.07 6.17
CA GLU A 176 1.87 17.10 6.49
C GLU A 176 2.45 15.73 6.84
N ILE A 177 1.62 14.83 7.39
CA ILE A 177 2.03 13.47 7.75
C ILE A 177 1.09 12.47 7.09
N LEU A 178 1.64 11.56 6.30
CA LEU A 178 0.94 10.37 5.84
C LEU A 178 1.47 9.18 6.64
N PHE A 179 0.58 8.34 7.11
CA PHE A 179 0.98 7.10 7.77
C PHE A 179 -0.03 5.99 7.46
N GLY A 180 0.34 4.76 7.75
CA GLY A 180 -0.56 3.63 7.58
C GLY A 180 0.19 2.31 7.58
N VAL A 181 -0.56 1.26 7.75
CA VAL A 181 -0.03 -0.09 7.84
C VAL A 181 0.23 -0.65 6.44
N ALA A 182 1.41 -1.21 6.25
CA ALA A 182 1.83 -1.88 5.02
C ALA A 182 2.32 -3.30 5.34
N SER A 183 1.83 -4.27 4.60
CA SER A 183 1.87 -5.68 4.96
C SER A 183 2.93 -6.46 4.19
N LEU A 184 3.64 -7.33 4.90
CA LEU A 184 4.43 -8.42 4.34
C LEU A 184 3.58 -9.70 4.43
N PRO A 185 3.51 -10.52 3.38
CA PRO A 185 2.66 -11.72 3.38
C PRO A 185 3.13 -12.79 4.39
N GLY A 186 2.17 -13.43 5.05
CA GLY A 186 2.40 -14.49 6.03
C GLY A 186 2.66 -13.98 7.44
N THR A 187 2.47 -14.87 8.41
CA THR A 187 2.68 -14.60 9.86
C THR A 187 3.98 -15.17 10.42
N ASP A 188 4.72 -15.95 9.61
CA ASP A 188 6.05 -16.43 9.96
C ASP A 188 7.11 -15.36 9.65
N PRO A 189 7.83 -14.83 10.67
CA PRO A 189 8.85 -13.83 10.44
C PRO A 189 10.16 -14.36 9.85
N GLY A 190 10.36 -15.68 9.80
CA GLY A 190 11.60 -16.28 9.29
C GLY A 190 11.95 -15.84 7.87
N PRO A 191 11.04 -16.02 6.90
CA PRO A 191 11.28 -15.63 5.49
C PRO A 191 11.54 -14.13 5.27
N VAL A 192 11.01 -13.26 6.16
CA VAL A 192 11.11 -11.80 6.05
C VAL A 192 12.02 -11.17 7.09
N ALA A 193 12.76 -11.98 7.86
CA ALA A 193 13.60 -11.52 8.95
C ALA A 193 14.62 -10.44 8.52
N GLU A 194 15.23 -10.62 7.35
CA GLU A 194 16.20 -9.67 6.83
C GLU A 194 15.54 -8.37 6.34
N ALA A 195 14.34 -8.46 5.75
CA ALA A 195 13.56 -7.27 5.37
C ALA A 195 13.16 -6.45 6.61
N LEU A 196 12.74 -7.13 7.69
CA LEU A 196 12.40 -6.47 8.96
C LEU A 196 13.64 -5.81 9.59
N ALA A 197 14.77 -6.51 9.64
CA ALA A 197 16.03 -5.96 10.15
C ALA A 197 16.51 -4.76 9.30
N PHE A 198 16.38 -4.83 7.99
CA PHE A 198 16.68 -3.72 7.09
C PHE A 198 15.82 -2.48 7.39
N LEU A 199 14.51 -2.66 7.55
CA LEU A 199 13.60 -1.57 7.91
C LEU A 199 13.99 -0.97 9.27
N HIS A 200 14.28 -1.82 10.27
CA HIS A 200 14.68 -1.38 11.59
C HIS A 200 15.99 -0.57 11.57
N HIS A 201 17.03 -1.08 10.94
CA HIS A 201 18.36 -0.46 11.01
C HIS A 201 18.57 0.75 10.11
N PHE A 202 17.80 0.85 9.04
CA PHE A 202 18.05 1.86 7.99
C PHE A 202 16.87 2.80 7.73
N HIS A 203 15.67 2.47 8.22
CA HIS A 203 14.45 3.21 7.88
C HIS A 203 13.54 3.52 9.07
N LEU A 204 14.00 3.40 10.32
CA LEU A 204 13.20 3.83 11.47
C LEU A 204 12.85 5.31 11.37
N ALA A 205 11.62 5.64 11.72
CA ALA A 205 11.15 7.01 11.87
C ALA A 205 11.96 7.76 12.93
N PRO A 206 12.17 9.06 12.76
CA PRO A 206 12.78 9.88 13.79
C PRO A 206 11.95 9.82 15.08
N PRO A 207 12.58 9.99 16.25
CA PRO A 207 11.91 9.76 17.55
C PRO A 207 10.57 10.49 17.70
N GLU A 208 10.45 11.70 17.17
CA GLU A 208 9.27 12.56 17.25
C GLU A 208 8.06 12.04 16.46
N LEU A 209 8.27 11.15 15.49
CA LEU A 209 7.22 10.53 14.66
C LEU A 209 7.22 9.00 14.76
N ARG A 210 8.05 8.43 15.66
CA ARG A 210 8.22 6.99 15.76
C ARG A 210 7.08 6.34 16.52
N VAL A 211 6.07 5.90 15.81
CA VAL A 211 5.01 5.04 16.34
C VAL A 211 5.58 3.67 16.71
N ARG A 212 4.94 2.97 17.63
CA ARG A 212 5.39 1.64 18.11
C ARG A 212 4.24 0.64 18.02
N ALA A 213 4.55 -0.56 17.53
CA ALA A 213 3.59 -1.66 17.54
C ALA A 213 3.15 -2.01 18.96
N ARG A 214 1.86 -2.27 19.16
CA ARG A 214 1.28 -2.59 20.46
C ARG A 214 1.72 -3.95 20.96
N PRO A 215 1.85 -4.15 22.28
CA PRO A 215 2.43 -5.37 22.86
C PRO A 215 1.74 -6.67 22.49
N ALA A 216 0.42 -6.68 22.24
CA ALA A 216 -0.37 -7.90 22.06
C ALA A 216 0.13 -8.82 20.94
N HIS A 217 0.58 -8.23 19.81
CA HIS A 217 1.10 -8.97 18.65
C HIS A 217 2.41 -8.35 18.16
N PHE A 218 3.17 -7.75 19.07
CA PHE A 218 4.45 -7.12 18.79
C PHE A 218 5.46 -8.14 18.28
N LEU A 219 6.10 -7.80 17.18
CA LEU A 219 7.21 -8.55 16.62
C LEU A 219 8.45 -7.64 16.55
N ALA A 220 9.53 -8.02 17.21
CA ALA A 220 10.81 -7.32 17.08
C ALA A 220 11.32 -7.39 15.65
N MET A 221 11.75 -6.24 15.11
CA MET A 221 12.26 -6.14 13.74
C MET A 221 13.79 -6.29 13.65
N ASP A 222 14.52 -6.07 14.73
CA ASP A 222 15.98 -6.22 14.87
C ASP A 222 16.44 -7.69 14.89
N ARG A 223 15.93 -8.47 13.95
CA ARG A 223 16.13 -9.95 13.93
C ARG A 223 17.53 -10.39 13.48
N LEU A 224 18.26 -9.49 12.87
CA LEU A 224 19.67 -9.65 12.47
C LEU A 224 20.44 -8.41 12.89
N PRO A 225 21.73 -8.57 13.29
CA PRO A 225 22.57 -7.43 13.54
C PRO A 225 22.78 -6.63 12.23
N ARG A 226 23.00 -5.33 12.39
CA ARG A 226 23.09 -4.38 11.26
C ARG A 226 24.09 -4.82 10.18
N GLU A 227 25.21 -5.36 10.63
CA GLU A 227 26.34 -5.80 9.80
C GLU A 227 26.02 -7.04 8.96
N ALA A 228 25.04 -7.84 9.39
CA ALA A 228 24.60 -9.05 8.69
C ALA A 228 23.48 -8.78 7.66
N VAL A 229 22.95 -7.57 7.60
CA VAL A 229 21.89 -7.20 6.66
C VAL A 229 22.49 -6.85 5.29
N ASP A 230 22.11 -7.59 4.25
CA ASP A 230 22.38 -7.20 2.85
C ASP A 230 21.20 -6.34 2.33
N PRO A 231 21.38 -5.01 2.14
CA PRO A 231 20.31 -4.13 1.69
C PRO A 231 19.70 -4.53 0.35
N ALA A 232 20.50 -5.07 -0.57
CA ALA A 232 20.00 -5.48 -1.89
C ALA A 232 19.11 -6.73 -1.79
N ARG A 233 19.45 -7.68 -0.92
CA ARG A 233 18.64 -8.86 -0.64
C ARG A 233 17.36 -8.48 0.10
N ALA A 234 17.47 -7.67 1.16
CA ALA A 234 16.34 -7.19 1.94
C ALA A 234 15.32 -6.44 1.07
N LEU A 235 15.77 -5.55 0.19
CA LEU A 235 14.89 -4.84 -0.75
C LEU A 235 14.14 -5.79 -1.70
N ARG A 236 14.72 -6.94 -2.08
CA ARG A 236 13.99 -7.92 -2.91
C ARG A 236 12.83 -8.56 -2.16
N LEU A 237 12.97 -8.76 -0.84
CA LEU A 237 11.94 -9.34 0.02
C LEU A 237 10.78 -8.38 0.32
N LEU A 238 11.01 -7.06 0.23
CA LEU A 238 9.97 -6.08 0.51
C LEU A 238 8.92 -6.03 -0.61
N PRO A 239 7.63 -5.90 -0.28
CA PRO A 239 6.56 -5.58 -1.21
C PRO A 239 6.82 -4.29 -2.00
N ALA A 240 6.27 -4.22 -3.21
CA ALA A 240 6.45 -3.06 -4.09
C ALA A 240 5.97 -1.75 -3.45
N LEU A 241 4.88 -1.80 -2.69
CA LEU A 241 4.30 -0.65 -2.01
C LEU A 241 5.25 -0.08 -0.95
N ILE A 242 5.82 -0.93 -0.08
CA ILE A 242 6.79 -0.49 0.93
C ILE A 242 8.01 0.14 0.26
N LYS A 243 8.56 -0.52 -0.77
CA LYS A 243 9.68 0.04 -1.56
C LYS A 243 9.37 1.42 -2.15
N ALA A 244 8.14 1.62 -2.59
CA ALA A 244 7.72 2.89 -3.16
C ALA A 244 7.69 4.00 -2.09
N TYR A 245 7.15 3.72 -0.91
CA TYR A 245 7.18 4.66 0.22
C TYR A 245 8.60 5.01 0.66
N LEU A 246 9.48 4.00 0.80
CA LEU A 246 10.88 4.26 1.17
C LEU A 246 11.60 5.15 0.15
N ARG A 247 11.37 4.93 -1.15
CA ARG A 247 11.93 5.80 -2.22
C ARG A 247 11.41 7.24 -2.15
N ALA A 248 10.18 7.43 -1.69
CA ALA A 248 9.59 8.74 -1.51
C ALA A 248 10.15 9.49 -0.28
N GLY A 249 10.92 8.83 0.57
CA GLY A 249 11.47 9.38 1.81
C GLY A 249 10.68 8.92 3.05
N GLY A 250 9.80 7.94 2.90
CA GLY A 250 9.09 7.33 4.01
C GLY A 250 10.01 6.51 4.92
N CYS A 251 9.59 6.35 6.15
CA CYS A 251 10.23 5.57 7.19
C CYS A 251 9.20 4.66 7.87
N VAL A 252 9.62 3.87 8.84
CA VAL A 252 8.75 2.91 9.53
C VAL A 252 8.75 3.11 11.03
N GLY A 253 7.66 2.74 11.69
CA GLY A 253 7.55 2.67 13.14
C GLY A 253 8.44 1.59 13.75
N GLU A 254 8.50 1.57 15.08
CA GLU A 254 9.23 0.58 15.84
C GLU A 254 8.40 -0.68 16.06
N GLY A 255 8.99 -1.83 15.72
CA GLY A 255 8.31 -3.12 15.78
C GLY A 255 7.32 -3.33 14.63
N ALA A 256 7.06 -4.59 14.32
CA ALA A 256 6.01 -5.02 13.43
C ALA A 256 4.84 -5.60 14.23
N TRP A 257 3.68 -5.70 13.60
CA TRP A 257 2.48 -6.29 14.17
C TRP A 257 2.13 -7.57 13.39
N VAL A 258 1.83 -8.66 14.08
CA VAL A 258 1.38 -9.90 13.43
C VAL A 258 -0.14 -9.87 13.33
N ASP A 259 -0.65 -9.72 12.12
CA ASP A 259 -2.09 -9.76 11.83
C ASP A 259 -2.53 -11.16 11.37
N HIS A 260 -3.16 -11.89 12.29
CA HIS A 260 -3.71 -13.20 11.99
C HIS A 260 -5.00 -13.14 11.16
N GLY A 261 -5.70 -12.01 11.15
CA GLY A 261 -6.94 -11.81 10.38
C GLY A 261 -6.67 -11.66 8.89
N PHE A 262 -5.59 -10.96 8.54
CA PHE A 262 -5.14 -10.77 7.16
C PHE A 262 -4.01 -11.71 6.76
N ASN A 263 -3.50 -12.52 7.71
CA ASN A 263 -2.35 -13.40 7.50
C ASN A 263 -1.11 -12.62 7.00
N THR A 264 -0.75 -11.57 7.76
CA THR A 264 0.34 -10.66 7.40
C THR A 264 1.22 -10.32 8.61
N ILE A 265 2.43 -9.81 8.32
CA ILE A 265 3.26 -9.06 9.25
C ILE A 265 3.25 -7.62 8.77
N ASP A 266 2.78 -6.74 9.61
CA ASP A 266 2.50 -5.36 9.28
C ASP A 266 3.54 -4.41 9.86
N VAL A 267 3.96 -3.44 9.07
CA VAL A 267 4.82 -2.33 9.49
C VAL A 267 4.09 -1.02 9.28
N CYS A 268 4.12 -0.12 10.26
CA CYS A 268 3.54 1.20 10.09
C CYS A 268 4.52 2.08 9.31
N VAL A 269 4.16 2.43 8.08
CA VAL A 269 4.90 3.43 7.29
C VAL A 269 4.50 4.82 7.77
N VAL A 270 5.47 5.71 7.90
CA VAL A 270 5.30 7.12 8.24
C VAL A 270 6.05 7.96 7.22
N MET A 271 5.36 8.94 6.64
CA MET A 271 5.95 9.84 5.65
C MET A 271 5.66 11.30 6.04
N ASP A 272 6.71 12.06 6.29
CA ASP A 272 6.66 13.51 6.48
C ASP A 272 6.81 14.21 5.13
N THR A 273 5.77 14.94 4.71
CA THR A 273 5.78 15.65 3.40
C THR A 273 6.90 16.67 3.31
N GLY A 274 7.29 17.27 4.44
CA GLY A 274 8.42 18.20 4.52
C GLY A 274 9.78 17.54 4.30
N ARG A 275 9.86 16.22 4.50
CA ARG A 275 11.10 15.41 4.34
C ARG A 275 11.09 14.57 3.05
N MET A 276 10.06 14.69 2.22
CA MET A 276 10.02 13.99 0.93
C MET A 276 11.25 14.35 0.09
N THR A 277 11.74 13.35 -0.65
CA THR A 277 12.87 13.59 -1.57
C THR A 277 12.48 14.64 -2.61
N GLU A 278 13.46 15.51 -2.98
CA GLU A 278 13.24 16.60 -3.94
C GLU A 278 12.64 16.10 -5.26
N ARG A 279 13.07 14.92 -5.72
CA ARG A 279 12.53 14.26 -6.90
C ARG A 279 11.02 14.01 -6.79
N TYR A 280 10.52 13.58 -5.63
CA TYR A 280 9.09 13.35 -5.41
C TYR A 280 8.33 14.65 -5.21
N ARG A 281 8.93 15.65 -4.55
CA ARG A 281 8.36 17.00 -4.44
C ARG A 281 8.11 17.62 -5.80
N GLN A 282 9.11 17.60 -6.68
CA GLN A 282 8.98 18.11 -8.06
C GLN A 282 8.00 17.31 -8.90
N TYR A 283 7.93 16.01 -8.70
CA TYR A 283 7.00 15.15 -9.36
C TYR A 283 5.54 15.55 -9.06
N TYR A 284 5.21 15.79 -7.80
CA TYR A 284 3.89 16.23 -7.37
C TYR A 284 3.57 17.69 -7.73
N ALA A 285 4.57 18.57 -7.78
CA ALA A 285 4.38 19.95 -8.22
C ALA A 285 3.99 20.07 -9.70
N ARG A 286 4.51 19.20 -10.57
CA ARG A 286 4.23 19.20 -12.02
C ARG A 286 2.79 18.76 -12.37
N GLY A 287 2.10 18.07 -11.48
CA GLY A 287 0.68 17.70 -11.66
C GLY A 287 -0.26 18.91 -11.62
N ARG A 288 0.15 20.03 -11.04
CA ARG A 288 -0.65 21.28 -10.94
C ARG A 288 -0.61 22.16 -12.19
N GLU A 289 0.32 21.93 -13.09
CA GLU A 289 0.51 22.77 -14.30
C GLU A 289 -0.16 22.18 -15.56
N ARG A 290 -0.94 21.12 -15.41
CA ARG A 290 -1.71 20.48 -16.48
C ARG A 290 -3.20 20.46 -16.14
#